data_3e48bedc112e3051fb647e1b09a7a3b0
#
_entry.id   3e48bedc112e3051fb647e1b09a7a3b0
#
_cell.length_a   1.000
_cell.length_b   1.000
_cell.length_c   1.000
_cell.angle_alpha   90.00
_cell.angle_beta   90.00
_cell.angle_gamma   90.00
#
_symmetry.space_group_name_H-M   'P 1'
#
loop_
_entity.id
_entity.type
_entity.pdbx_description
1 polymer ?
#
loop_
_entity_poly.entity_id
_entity_poly.type
_entity_poly.pdbx_seq_one_letter_code
_entity_poly.pdbx_strand_id
1 'polypeptide(L)'
;SALTKAWQQATAVRQVYWLWQILQLWQPLSELGVATSLLIPNNLRVQGWCVRLLQLQQSGQPSIKQLGECWQPLVVTAKSQVARDLQKIVQQMCSGEVELKDIAAQLNALLLASAAELPLSIKVAGATDKGPEALIQNEDTCYPHDNNAIADSLLPQVAIVCDGIGGHEGGEVASQLAVQSVKLQIRALLQEVTEQAEIVPPDLLQQQLEASLRVINNIICNCNDEQKRTGTQRMATTIVMAAQIPQRIQTTAGWQSDNAHELYLINVGDSRAYWITRNYCQLLTVDDDVATREVCHARSLYRQALQRPDATALTQALGTKHGELLRPLVQRFILEEDGILLLCSDGLSDNNLVEQAWRDYSAPVFTGELTLEEAVHAWIKLANQKNGHDNVSVVLA
;
A
#
# COMPACT_ATOMS: atom_id res chain seq x y z
N SER A 1 -19.54 -3.55 6.88
CA SER A 1 -20.50 -4.66 6.88
C SER A 1 -19.95 -5.91 7.50
N ALA A 2 -20.81 -6.87 7.95
CA ALA A 2 -20.35 -8.23 8.19
C ALA A 2 -20.00 -8.88 6.84
N LEU A 3 -18.89 -9.65 6.78
CA LEU A 3 -18.45 -10.32 5.56
C LEU A 3 -19.56 -11.19 4.98
N THR A 4 -20.25 -11.97 5.82
CA THR A 4 -21.35 -12.85 5.39
C THR A 4 -22.51 -12.11 4.74
N LYS A 5 -22.80 -10.87 5.17
CA LYS A 5 -23.85 -10.03 4.56
C LYS A 5 -23.40 -9.42 3.22
N ALA A 6 -22.12 -9.09 3.10
CA ALA A 6 -21.56 -8.50 1.89
C ALA A 6 -21.22 -9.53 0.80
N TRP A 7 -21.08 -10.81 1.17
CA TRP A 7 -20.54 -11.87 0.33
C TRP A 7 -21.26 -12.03 -1.02
N GLN A 8 -22.58 -12.08 -1.01
CA GLN A 8 -23.36 -12.30 -2.24
C GLN A 8 -23.30 -11.12 -3.21
N GLN A 9 -23.10 -9.91 -2.70
CA GLN A 9 -22.99 -8.69 -3.52
C GLN A 9 -21.59 -8.46 -4.06
N ALA A 10 -20.60 -9.15 -3.50
CA ALA A 10 -19.20 -9.02 -3.91
C ALA A 10 -18.97 -9.62 -5.29
N THR A 11 -17.99 -9.06 -6.03
CA THR A 11 -17.47 -9.64 -7.28
C THR A 11 -16.75 -10.96 -7.00
N ALA A 12 -16.51 -11.77 -8.02
CA ALA A 12 -15.75 -13.01 -7.88
C ALA A 12 -14.34 -12.75 -7.31
N VAL A 13 -13.65 -11.76 -7.86
CA VAL A 13 -12.32 -11.34 -7.38
C VAL A 13 -12.34 -10.95 -5.91
N ARG A 14 -13.31 -10.12 -5.51
CA ARG A 14 -13.45 -9.64 -4.13
C ARG A 14 -13.71 -10.77 -3.15
N GLN A 15 -14.50 -11.79 -3.53
CA GLN A 15 -14.73 -12.97 -2.71
C GLN A 15 -13.42 -13.72 -2.44
N VAL A 16 -12.63 -13.96 -3.48
CA VAL A 16 -11.31 -14.62 -3.35
C VAL A 16 -10.35 -13.75 -2.55
N TYR A 17 -10.34 -12.44 -2.80
CA TYR A 17 -9.45 -11.50 -2.13
C TYR A 17 -9.72 -11.42 -0.62
N TRP A 18 -10.98 -11.44 -0.19
CA TRP A 18 -11.32 -11.50 1.23
C TRP A 18 -10.83 -12.80 1.89
N LEU A 19 -11.03 -13.95 1.23
CA LEU A 19 -10.54 -15.22 1.77
C LEU A 19 -9.01 -15.26 1.82
N TRP A 20 -8.34 -14.71 0.81
CA TRP A 20 -6.89 -14.62 0.80
C TRP A 20 -6.37 -13.76 1.98
N GLN A 21 -6.96 -12.58 2.23
CA GLN A 21 -6.60 -11.75 3.38
C GLN A 21 -6.82 -12.48 4.73
N ILE A 22 -7.92 -13.20 4.88
CA ILE A 22 -8.18 -14.00 6.08
C ILE A 22 -7.11 -15.07 6.26
N LEU A 23 -6.69 -15.72 5.18
CA LEU A 23 -5.64 -16.75 5.23
C LEU A 23 -4.28 -16.16 5.62
N GLN A 24 -3.94 -14.96 5.12
CA GLN A 24 -2.71 -14.24 5.52
C GLN A 24 -2.68 -13.89 7.01
N LEU A 25 -3.84 -13.64 7.61
CA LEU A 25 -3.94 -13.38 9.06
C LEU A 25 -3.82 -14.64 9.90
N TRP A 26 -3.90 -15.84 9.31
CA TRP A 26 -3.94 -17.09 10.07
C TRP A 26 -2.69 -17.33 10.89
N GLN A 27 -1.52 -17.27 10.28
CA GLN A 27 -0.26 -17.55 10.96
C GLN A 27 0.07 -16.52 12.05
N PRO A 28 0.03 -15.18 11.80
CA PRO A 28 0.30 -14.19 12.83
C PRO A 28 -0.65 -14.29 14.03
N LEU A 29 -1.94 -14.54 13.78
CA LEU A 29 -2.91 -14.66 14.86
C LEU A 29 -2.79 -16.00 15.60
N SER A 30 -2.32 -17.05 14.94
CA SER A 30 -2.00 -18.35 15.59
C SER A 30 -0.81 -18.22 16.55
N GLU A 31 0.23 -17.52 16.12
CA GLU A 31 1.42 -17.24 16.95
C GLU A 31 1.07 -16.41 18.19
N LEU A 32 0.10 -15.51 18.08
CA LEU A 32 -0.44 -14.72 19.17
C LEU A 32 -1.52 -15.44 20.01
N GLY A 33 -1.92 -16.66 19.63
CA GLY A 33 -2.95 -17.44 20.34
C GLY A 33 -4.37 -16.90 20.19
N VAL A 34 -4.66 -16.12 19.12
CA VAL A 34 -5.95 -15.46 18.88
C VAL A 34 -6.59 -15.81 17.53
N ALA A 35 -6.09 -16.84 16.84
CA ALA A 35 -6.59 -17.26 15.51
C ALA A 35 -8.07 -17.67 15.51
N THR A 36 -8.63 -18.08 16.64
CA THR A 36 -10.08 -18.36 16.81
C THR A 36 -10.95 -17.15 16.40
N SER A 37 -10.39 -15.94 16.48
CA SER A 37 -11.07 -14.71 16.03
C SER A 37 -11.50 -14.77 14.56
N LEU A 38 -10.78 -15.56 13.72
CA LEU A 38 -11.10 -15.75 12.30
C LEU A 38 -12.24 -16.75 12.05
N LEU A 39 -12.56 -17.59 13.03
CA LEU A 39 -13.61 -18.61 12.94
C LEU A 39 -15.01 -18.05 13.27
N ILE A 40 -15.10 -16.81 13.73
CA ILE A 40 -16.34 -16.19 14.16
C ILE A 40 -16.90 -15.33 13.03
N PRO A 41 -17.97 -15.76 12.31
CA PRO A 41 -18.45 -15.06 11.12
C PRO A 41 -18.82 -13.60 11.36
N ASN A 42 -19.41 -13.30 12.53
CA ASN A 42 -19.80 -11.93 12.88
C ASN A 42 -18.63 -11.04 13.29
N ASN A 43 -17.47 -11.60 13.54
CA ASN A 43 -16.24 -10.87 13.86
C ASN A 43 -15.54 -10.32 12.61
N LEU A 44 -15.74 -10.99 11.47
CA LEU A 44 -15.17 -10.58 10.19
C LEU A 44 -16.02 -9.46 9.59
N ARG A 45 -15.39 -8.32 9.38
CA ARG A 45 -15.99 -7.12 8.78
C ARG A 45 -15.28 -6.76 7.50
N VAL A 46 -16.01 -6.16 6.57
CA VAL A 46 -15.46 -5.69 5.29
C VAL A 46 -15.85 -4.24 5.03
N GLN A 47 -14.90 -3.50 4.48
CA GLN A 47 -15.06 -2.16 3.94
C GLN A 47 -14.35 -2.13 2.58
N GLY A 48 -15.14 -2.10 1.50
CA GLY A 48 -14.59 -2.33 0.17
C GLY A 48 -13.84 -3.68 0.12
N TRP A 49 -12.64 -3.65 -0.38
CA TRP A 49 -11.75 -4.83 -0.46
C TRP A 49 -11.16 -5.27 0.90
N CYS A 50 -11.12 -4.40 1.90
CA CYS A 50 -10.40 -4.63 3.15
C CYS A 50 -11.20 -5.47 4.14
N VAL A 51 -10.57 -6.51 4.69
CA VAL A 51 -11.08 -7.33 5.80
C VAL A 51 -10.56 -6.77 7.13
N ARG A 52 -11.45 -6.69 8.12
CA ARG A 52 -11.13 -6.24 9.48
C ARG A 52 -11.73 -7.17 10.52
N LEU A 53 -11.08 -7.29 11.67
CA LEU A 53 -11.61 -7.96 12.87
C LEU A 53 -12.20 -6.93 13.83
N LEU A 54 -13.34 -7.25 14.45
CA LEU A 54 -13.94 -6.40 15.49
C LEU A 54 -13.18 -6.51 16.80
N GLN A 55 -12.77 -7.74 17.14
CA GLN A 55 -12.09 -8.03 18.41
C GLN A 55 -11.21 -9.26 18.28
N LEU A 56 -10.19 -9.35 19.11
CA LEU A 56 -9.35 -10.53 19.25
C LEU A 56 -9.87 -11.37 20.41
N GLN A 57 -10.00 -12.69 20.18
CA GLN A 57 -10.44 -13.63 21.19
C GLN A 57 -9.35 -14.65 21.48
N GLN A 58 -8.96 -14.70 22.73
CA GLN A 58 -8.04 -15.72 23.25
C GLN A 58 -8.83 -17.01 23.51
N SER A 59 -8.65 -18.02 22.69
CA SER A 59 -9.16 -19.36 22.98
C SER A 59 -8.54 -20.40 22.07
N GLY A 60 -7.94 -21.44 22.66
CA GLY A 60 -7.47 -22.63 21.96
C GLY A 60 -6.47 -22.39 20.82
N GLN A 61 -6.05 -23.46 20.21
CA GLN A 61 -5.29 -23.45 18.95
C GLN A 61 -6.17 -24.08 17.86
N PRO A 62 -6.89 -23.27 17.07
CA PRO A 62 -7.72 -23.82 16.02
C PRO A 62 -6.87 -24.41 14.90
N SER A 63 -7.43 -25.34 14.15
CA SER A 63 -6.80 -25.93 12.97
C SER A 63 -7.24 -25.27 11.69
N ILE A 64 -6.43 -25.37 10.63
CA ILE A 64 -6.81 -24.91 9.28
C ILE A 64 -8.07 -25.62 8.75
N LYS A 65 -8.31 -26.87 9.22
CA LYS A 65 -9.54 -27.60 8.93
C LYS A 65 -10.79 -26.86 9.41
N GLN A 66 -10.76 -26.33 10.64
CA GLN A 66 -11.88 -25.55 11.19
C GLN A 66 -12.10 -24.26 10.40
N LEU A 67 -11.03 -23.62 9.90
CA LEU A 67 -11.17 -22.49 9.01
C LEU A 67 -11.85 -22.88 7.69
N GLY A 68 -11.47 -24.02 7.10
CA GLY A 68 -12.10 -24.59 5.91
C GLY A 68 -13.60 -24.87 6.15
N GLU A 69 -13.95 -25.49 7.28
CA GLU A 69 -15.35 -25.73 7.68
C GLU A 69 -16.15 -24.41 7.79
N CYS A 70 -15.53 -23.34 8.33
CA CYS A 70 -16.17 -22.01 8.39
C CYS A 70 -16.38 -21.40 7.00
N TRP A 71 -15.54 -21.74 6.01
CA TRP A 71 -15.67 -21.19 4.64
C TRP A 71 -16.68 -21.98 3.78
N GLN A 72 -17.04 -23.20 4.12
CA GLN A 72 -17.99 -24.02 3.35
C GLN A 72 -19.29 -23.27 2.98
N PRO A 73 -19.99 -22.60 3.91
CA PRO A 73 -21.22 -21.86 3.57
C PRO A 73 -20.99 -20.69 2.60
N LEU A 74 -19.83 -20.06 2.66
CA LEU A 74 -19.46 -18.98 1.75
C LEU A 74 -19.23 -19.53 0.33
N VAL A 75 -18.49 -20.62 0.22
CA VAL A 75 -18.12 -21.23 -1.07
C VAL A 75 -19.33 -21.80 -1.81
N VAL A 76 -20.32 -22.34 -1.10
CA VAL A 76 -21.59 -22.82 -1.71
C VAL A 76 -22.32 -21.67 -2.42
N THR A 77 -22.15 -20.45 -1.95
CA THR A 77 -22.81 -19.24 -2.52
C THR A 77 -21.84 -18.32 -3.26
N ALA A 78 -20.65 -18.81 -3.60
CA ALA A 78 -19.65 -18.06 -4.34
C ALA A 78 -20.08 -17.83 -5.79
N LYS A 79 -19.53 -16.79 -6.44
CA LYS A 79 -19.72 -16.53 -7.86
C LYS A 79 -19.24 -17.69 -8.71
N SER A 80 -19.97 -18.01 -9.77
CA SER A 80 -19.74 -19.19 -10.63
C SER A 80 -18.32 -19.26 -11.20
N GLN A 81 -17.69 -18.10 -11.47
CA GLN A 81 -16.34 -18.01 -12.02
C GLN A 81 -15.27 -18.64 -11.09
N VAL A 82 -15.47 -18.58 -9.76
CA VAL A 82 -14.49 -19.03 -8.76
C VAL A 82 -15.00 -20.17 -7.87
N ALA A 83 -16.29 -20.49 -7.92
CA ALA A 83 -16.93 -21.44 -7.01
C ALA A 83 -16.28 -22.82 -7.03
N ARG A 84 -15.96 -23.36 -8.22
CA ARG A 84 -15.37 -24.69 -8.38
C ARG A 84 -13.99 -24.79 -7.75
N ASP A 85 -13.15 -23.80 -7.96
CA ASP A 85 -11.77 -23.82 -7.46
C ASP A 85 -11.73 -23.48 -5.97
N LEU A 86 -12.57 -22.56 -5.48
CA LEU A 86 -12.76 -22.35 -4.05
C LEU A 86 -13.26 -23.62 -3.34
N GLN A 87 -14.17 -24.37 -3.98
CA GLN A 87 -14.65 -25.65 -3.42
C GLN A 87 -13.52 -26.67 -3.26
N LYS A 88 -12.63 -26.80 -4.25
CA LYS A 88 -11.45 -27.68 -4.16
C LYS A 88 -10.52 -27.27 -3.04
N ILE A 89 -10.21 -25.96 -2.93
CA ILE A 89 -9.33 -25.41 -1.91
C ILE A 89 -9.90 -25.70 -0.51
N VAL A 90 -11.18 -25.40 -0.28
CA VAL A 90 -11.85 -25.64 1.01
C VAL A 90 -11.91 -27.14 1.33
N GLN A 91 -12.11 -28.01 0.34
CA GLN A 91 -12.10 -29.45 0.51
C GLN A 91 -10.73 -29.96 0.98
N GLN A 92 -9.64 -29.43 0.41
CA GLN A 92 -8.27 -29.71 0.84
C GLN A 92 -7.98 -29.22 2.26
N MET A 93 -8.45 -28.02 2.62
CA MET A 93 -8.35 -27.52 3.99
C MET A 93 -9.05 -28.45 4.99
N CYS A 94 -10.24 -28.97 4.64
CA CYS A 94 -11.02 -29.86 5.49
C CYS A 94 -10.41 -31.27 5.59
N SER A 95 -9.71 -31.75 4.56
CA SER A 95 -9.01 -33.06 4.62
C SER A 95 -7.82 -33.03 5.59
N GLY A 96 -7.17 -31.86 5.71
CA GLY A 96 -5.97 -31.69 6.53
C GLY A 96 -4.71 -32.36 5.95
N GLU A 97 -4.74 -32.75 4.68
CA GLU A 97 -3.62 -33.42 3.99
C GLU A 97 -2.67 -32.44 3.27
N VAL A 98 -3.10 -31.16 3.13
CA VAL A 98 -2.37 -30.15 2.37
C VAL A 98 -1.80 -29.08 3.33
N GLU A 99 -0.56 -28.70 3.10
CA GLU A 99 0.10 -27.68 3.93
C GLU A 99 -0.48 -26.29 3.67
N LEU A 100 -0.42 -25.41 4.68
CA LEU A 100 -0.92 -24.05 4.62
C LEU A 100 -0.31 -23.26 3.44
N LYS A 101 0.98 -23.44 3.17
CA LYS A 101 1.67 -22.77 2.06
C LYS A 101 1.08 -23.13 0.69
N ASP A 102 0.66 -24.38 0.51
CA ASP A 102 0.10 -24.86 -0.77
C ASP A 102 -1.34 -24.34 -0.94
N ILE A 103 -2.12 -24.28 0.15
CA ILE A 103 -3.43 -23.62 0.17
C ILE A 103 -3.28 -22.13 -0.18
N ALA A 104 -2.31 -21.45 0.41
CA ALA A 104 -2.03 -20.04 0.13
C ALA A 104 -1.64 -19.81 -1.33
N ALA A 105 -0.78 -20.67 -1.88
CA ALA A 105 -0.36 -20.61 -3.29
C ALA A 105 -1.55 -20.81 -4.25
N GLN A 106 -2.41 -21.82 -3.99
CA GLN A 106 -3.61 -22.06 -4.80
C GLN A 106 -4.60 -20.89 -4.73
N LEU A 107 -4.83 -20.35 -3.54
CA LEU A 107 -5.75 -19.20 -3.36
C LEU A 107 -5.18 -17.95 -4.00
N ASN A 108 -3.86 -17.73 -3.93
CA ASN A 108 -3.19 -16.65 -4.63
C ASN A 108 -3.30 -16.78 -6.16
N ALA A 109 -3.05 -17.97 -6.70
CA ALA A 109 -3.19 -18.22 -8.14
C ALA A 109 -4.62 -17.96 -8.63
N LEU A 110 -5.63 -18.40 -7.87
CA LEU A 110 -7.04 -18.13 -8.19
C LEU A 110 -7.37 -16.63 -8.11
N LEU A 111 -6.83 -15.91 -7.11
CA LEU A 111 -7.02 -14.47 -6.95
C LEU A 111 -6.47 -13.73 -8.17
N LEU A 112 -5.23 -14.00 -8.55
CA LEU A 112 -4.60 -13.35 -9.70
C LEU A 112 -5.28 -13.72 -11.01
N ALA A 113 -5.62 -15.00 -11.21
CA ALA A 113 -6.32 -15.47 -12.40
C ALA A 113 -7.69 -14.81 -12.58
N SER A 114 -8.43 -14.60 -11.48
CA SER A 114 -9.73 -13.94 -11.53
C SER A 114 -9.60 -12.41 -11.69
N ALA A 115 -8.58 -11.78 -11.11
CA ALA A 115 -8.34 -10.35 -11.27
C ALA A 115 -7.91 -10.01 -12.70
N ALA A 116 -7.07 -10.83 -13.31
CA ALA A 116 -6.56 -10.66 -14.66
C ALA A 116 -7.64 -10.74 -15.76
N GLU A 117 -8.85 -11.17 -15.44
CA GLU A 117 -10.01 -11.10 -16.35
C GLU A 117 -10.62 -9.70 -16.45
N LEU A 118 -10.35 -8.84 -15.47
CA LEU A 118 -10.84 -7.47 -15.48
C LEU A 118 -10.00 -6.61 -16.43
N PRO A 119 -10.60 -5.60 -17.07
CA PRO A 119 -9.80 -4.61 -17.79
C PRO A 119 -8.98 -3.78 -16.80
N LEU A 120 -7.70 -3.52 -17.12
CA LEU A 120 -6.87 -2.61 -16.36
C LEU A 120 -6.34 -1.51 -17.26
N SER A 121 -6.61 -0.26 -16.86
CA SER A 121 -6.04 0.93 -17.49
C SER A 121 -5.57 1.85 -16.36
N ILE A 122 -4.28 2.12 -16.32
CA ILE A 122 -3.67 2.99 -15.33
C ILE A 122 -3.26 4.29 -16.02
N LYS A 123 -3.56 5.40 -15.37
CA LYS A 123 -3.03 6.72 -15.71
C LYS A 123 -2.35 7.26 -14.47
N VAL A 124 -1.31 8.05 -14.64
CA VAL A 124 -0.60 8.63 -13.51
C VAL A 124 -0.20 10.07 -13.83
N ALA A 125 -0.39 10.96 -12.86
CA ALA A 125 0.05 12.34 -12.93
C ALA A 125 0.59 12.75 -11.55
N GLY A 126 1.57 13.64 -11.52
CA GLY A 126 2.14 14.13 -10.28
C GLY A 126 2.79 15.48 -10.44
N ALA A 127 2.78 16.24 -9.37
CA ALA A 127 3.44 17.54 -9.30
C ALA A 127 3.90 17.82 -7.86
N THR A 128 4.84 18.74 -7.75
CA THR A 128 5.32 19.27 -6.47
C THR A 128 5.33 20.78 -6.50
N ASP A 129 5.08 21.40 -5.37
CA ASP A 129 5.09 22.85 -5.19
C ASP A 129 5.87 23.21 -3.92
N LYS A 130 6.62 24.29 -4.00
CA LYS A 130 7.42 24.78 -2.87
C LYS A 130 6.58 25.20 -1.67
N GLY A 131 5.30 25.49 -1.90
CA GLY A 131 4.44 26.04 -0.85
C GLY A 131 4.68 27.53 -0.59
N PRO A 132 4.65 27.99 0.67
CA PRO A 132 4.70 29.39 1.01
C PRO A 132 6.03 30.06 0.61
N GLU A 133 5.96 31.36 0.27
CA GLU A 133 7.15 32.15 -0.14
C GLU A 133 8.28 32.14 0.90
N ALA A 134 7.95 31.95 2.16
CA ALA A 134 8.92 31.91 3.25
C ALA A 134 9.90 30.72 3.18
N LEU A 135 9.51 29.63 2.52
CA LEU A 135 10.39 28.50 2.31
C LEU A 135 11.43 28.81 1.22
N ILE A 136 12.69 28.48 1.48
CA ILE A 136 13.80 28.76 0.57
C ILE A 136 13.84 27.75 -0.55
N GLN A 137 13.66 26.47 -0.22
CA GLN A 137 13.79 25.35 -1.14
C GLN A 137 12.54 24.46 -1.11
N ASN A 138 12.36 23.69 -2.16
CA ASN A 138 11.44 22.57 -2.18
C ASN A 138 12.24 21.29 -1.87
N GLU A 139 12.02 20.73 -0.70
CA GLU A 139 12.67 19.50 -0.25
C GLU A 139 11.92 18.25 -0.70
N ASP A 140 10.69 18.43 -1.19
CA ASP A 140 9.87 17.37 -1.77
C ASP A 140 10.33 16.98 -3.19
N THR A 141 10.19 15.69 -3.50
CA THR A 141 10.37 15.15 -4.85
C THR A 141 9.31 14.11 -5.15
N CYS A 142 8.71 14.17 -6.33
CA CYS A 142 7.74 13.16 -6.77
C CYS A 142 8.09 12.55 -8.13
N TYR A 143 7.48 11.40 -8.43
CA TYR A 143 7.51 10.76 -9.73
C TYR A 143 6.13 10.12 -10.03
N PRO A 144 5.52 10.39 -11.23
CA PRO A 144 6.02 11.33 -12.23
C PRO A 144 5.99 12.80 -11.75
N HIS A 145 6.71 13.64 -12.45
CA HIS A 145 6.65 15.09 -12.30
C HIS A 145 6.24 15.69 -13.66
N ASP A 146 5.59 16.85 -13.67
CA ASP A 146 4.99 17.52 -14.83
C ASP A 146 5.83 17.50 -16.14
N ASN A 147 7.14 17.48 -16.02
CA ASN A 147 8.04 17.51 -17.16
C ASN A 147 8.59 16.12 -17.61
N ASN A 148 8.24 15.04 -16.92
CA ASN A 148 8.78 13.69 -17.17
C ASN A 148 7.88 12.80 -18.05
N ALA A 149 6.81 13.35 -18.61
CA ALA A 149 5.73 12.62 -19.27
C ALA A 149 6.10 11.96 -20.62
N ILE A 150 7.35 12.09 -21.11
CA ILE A 150 7.73 11.57 -22.42
C ILE A 150 8.66 10.36 -22.24
N ALA A 151 8.12 9.16 -22.47
CA ALA A 151 8.84 7.90 -22.71
C ALA A 151 9.63 7.27 -21.54
N ASP A 152 9.25 7.47 -20.28
CA ASP A 152 9.82 6.65 -19.20
C ASP A 152 9.11 5.27 -19.14
N SER A 153 9.89 4.20 -19.23
CA SER A 153 9.39 2.81 -19.23
C SER A 153 8.74 2.39 -17.92
N LEU A 154 8.85 3.19 -16.85
CA LEU A 154 8.20 2.94 -15.57
C LEU A 154 6.74 3.45 -15.54
N LEU A 155 6.34 4.31 -16.48
CA LEU A 155 4.98 4.79 -16.55
C LEU A 155 4.09 3.84 -17.33
N PRO A 156 2.87 3.62 -16.89
CA PRO A 156 2.20 4.21 -15.71
C PRO A 156 2.32 3.37 -14.41
N GLN A 157 3.24 2.42 -14.33
CA GLN A 157 3.26 1.41 -13.26
C GLN A 157 3.79 1.93 -11.91
N VAL A 158 4.49 3.08 -11.89
CA VAL A 158 5.19 3.52 -10.67
C VAL A 158 4.80 4.95 -10.31
N ALA A 159 4.46 5.16 -9.04
CA ALA A 159 4.21 6.46 -8.43
C ALA A 159 5.05 6.58 -7.15
N ILE A 160 5.70 7.73 -6.93
CA ILE A 160 6.60 7.97 -5.79
C ILE A 160 6.39 9.38 -5.26
N VAL A 161 6.37 9.55 -3.94
CA VAL A 161 6.53 10.82 -3.24
C VAL A 161 7.59 10.62 -2.16
N CYS A 162 8.55 11.54 -2.12
CA CYS A 162 9.59 11.64 -1.10
C CYS A 162 9.60 13.06 -0.56
N ASP A 163 9.50 13.19 0.75
CA ASP A 163 9.51 14.43 1.50
C ASP A 163 10.85 14.54 2.22
N GLY A 164 11.62 15.55 1.89
CA GLY A 164 12.93 15.82 2.50
C GLY A 164 12.75 16.44 3.88
N ILE A 165 13.25 15.79 4.93
CA ILE A 165 12.94 16.17 6.31
C ILE A 165 13.46 17.56 6.63
N GLY A 166 12.55 18.49 6.88
CA GLY A 166 12.83 19.86 7.34
C GLY A 166 13.62 19.90 8.64
N GLY A 167 14.56 20.85 8.75
CA GLY A 167 15.49 20.95 9.86
C GLY A 167 16.72 20.03 9.76
N HIS A 168 16.79 19.17 8.77
CA HIS A 168 17.97 18.45 8.32
C HIS A 168 18.61 19.19 7.13
N GLU A 169 19.94 19.18 7.02
CA GLU A 169 20.63 19.76 5.88
C GLU A 169 20.53 18.82 4.67
N GLY A 170 20.13 19.33 3.50
CA GLY A 170 20.09 18.58 2.24
C GLY A 170 18.92 17.60 2.11
N GLY A 171 17.75 17.94 2.66
CA GLY A 171 16.50 17.20 2.46
C GLY A 171 16.17 17.03 0.97
N GLU A 172 16.32 18.11 0.18
CA GLU A 172 16.14 18.11 -1.27
C GLU A 172 17.08 17.15 -2.01
N VAL A 173 18.30 16.98 -1.52
CA VAL A 173 19.25 16.02 -2.09
C VAL A 173 18.86 14.60 -1.74
N ALA A 174 18.40 14.37 -0.50
CA ALA A 174 17.96 13.05 -0.06
C ALA A 174 16.74 12.56 -0.82
N SER A 175 15.71 13.43 -0.98
CA SER A 175 14.47 13.08 -1.69
C SER A 175 14.73 12.80 -3.19
N GLN A 176 15.55 13.63 -3.86
CA GLN A 176 15.95 13.41 -5.25
C GLN A 176 16.75 12.12 -5.43
N LEU A 177 17.72 11.86 -4.54
CA LEU A 177 18.54 10.65 -4.58
C LEU A 177 17.68 9.40 -4.34
N ALA A 178 16.72 9.46 -3.41
CA ALA A 178 15.77 8.39 -3.14
C ALA A 178 14.96 8.07 -4.40
N VAL A 179 14.29 9.06 -5.01
CA VAL A 179 13.47 8.85 -6.22
C VAL A 179 14.29 8.28 -7.36
N GLN A 180 15.49 8.80 -7.63
CA GLN A 180 16.36 8.31 -8.71
C GLN A 180 16.79 6.86 -8.47
N SER A 181 17.21 6.54 -7.24
CA SER A 181 17.67 5.20 -6.89
C SER A 181 16.53 4.18 -6.92
N VAL A 182 15.34 4.55 -6.41
CA VAL A 182 14.13 3.71 -6.47
C VAL A 182 13.78 3.38 -7.91
N LYS A 183 13.75 4.38 -8.80
CA LYS A 183 13.44 4.17 -10.22
C LYS A 183 14.34 3.13 -10.88
N LEU A 184 15.63 3.14 -10.56
CA LEU A 184 16.57 2.15 -11.09
C LEU A 184 16.29 0.74 -10.56
N GLN A 185 16.08 0.60 -9.25
CA GLN A 185 15.81 -0.69 -8.62
C GLN A 185 14.47 -1.29 -9.10
N ILE A 186 13.41 -0.48 -9.16
CA ILE A 186 12.09 -0.95 -9.61
C ILE A 186 12.12 -1.31 -11.10
N ARG A 187 12.83 -0.55 -11.94
CA ARG A 187 12.97 -0.91 -13.36
C ARG A 187 13.59 -2.30 -13.53
N ALA A 188 14.65 -2.60 -12.78
CA ALA A 188 15.29 -3.90 -12.80
C ALA A 188 14.33 -5.01 -12.33
N LEU A 189 13.58 -4.77 -11.23
CA LEU A 189 12.61 -5.71 -10.71
C LEU A 189 11.47 -5.98 -11.71
N LEU A 190 10.89 -4.94 -12.32
CA LEU A 190 9.82 -5.09 -13.30
C LEU A 190 10.28 -5.87 -14.53
N GLN A 191 11.51 -5.62 -15.00
CA GLN A 191 12.09 -6.38 -16.09
C GLN A 191 12.27 -7.85 -15.72
N GLU A 192 12.85 -8.13 -14.55
CA GLU A 192 13.03 -9.50 -14.06
C GLU A 192 11.69 -10.25 -13.98
N VAL A 193 10.66 -9.63 -13.41
CA VAL A 193 9.33 -10.25 -13.26
C VAL A 193 8.67 -10.51 -14.62
N THR A 194 8.78 -9.60 -15.59
CA THR A 194 8.19 -9.79 -16.92
C THR A 194 8.88 -10.88 -17.74
N GLU A 195 10.12 -11.22 -17.44
CA GLU A 195 10.88 -12.31 -18.06
C GLU A 195 10.56 -13.69 -17.45
N GLN A 196 9.96 -13.73 -16.25
CA GLN A 196 9.59 -14.98 -15.57
C GLN A 196 8.41 -15.66 -16.27
N ALA A 197 8.51 -16.98 -16.43
CA ALA A 197 7.41 -17.80 -16.95
C ALA A 197 6.40 -18.19 -15.87
N GLU A 198 6.83 -18.24 -14.61
CA GLU A 198 6.02 -18.59 -13.45
C GLU A 198 5.70 -17.36 -12.62
N ILE A 199 4.59 -17.43 -11.88
CA ILE A 199 4.17 -16.36 -10.96
C ILE A 199 5.21 -16.24 -9.84
N VAL A 200 5.76 -15.07 -9.66
CA VAL A 200 6.64 -14.76 -8.53
C VAL A 200 5.77 -14.68 -7.27
N PRO A 201 6.08 -15.45 -6.21
CA PRO A 201 5.30 -15.42 -4.97
C PRO A 201 5.28 -14.02 -4.33
N PRO A 202 4.14 -13.61 -3.73
CA PRO A 202 4.02 -12.29 -3.08
C PRO A 202 5.08 -12.02 -2.03
N ASP A 203 5.42 -13.02 -1.22
CA ASP A 203 6.42 -12.89 -0.15
C ASP A 203 7.82 -12.60 -0.72
N LEU A 204 8.15 -13.16 -1.89
CA LEU A 204 9.42 -12.91 -2.56
C LEU A 204 9.47 -11.48 -3.12
N LEU A 205 8.38 -11.03 -3.77
CA LEU A 205 8.27 -9.65 -4.24
C LEU A 205 8.38 -8.65 -3.09
N GLN A 206 7.70 -8.91 -1.98
CA GLN A 206 7.80 -8.08 -0.78
C GLN A 206 9.25 -8.00 -0.28
N GLN A 207 9.93 -9.14 -0.14
CA GLN A 207 11.33 -9.19 0.30
C GLN A 207 12.28 -8.43 -0.65
N GLN A 208 12.08 -8.54 -1.96
CA GLN A 208 12.87 -7.81 -2.96
C GLN A 208 12.66 -6.30 -2.87
N LEU A 209 11.41 -5.86 -2.67
CA LEU A 209 11.07 -4.44 -2.47
C LEU A 209 11.68 -3.89 -1.18
N GLU A 210 11.58 -4.63 -0.07
CA GLU A 210 12.22 -4.26 1.19
C GLU A 210 13.75 -4.18 1.06
N ALA A 211 14.37 -5.14 0.39
CA ALA A 211 15.80 -5.16 0.14
C ALA A 211 16.23 -3.95 -0.69
N SER A 212 15.48 -3.61 -1.74
CA SER A 212 15.71 -2.42 -2.56
C SER A 212 15.71 -1.15 -1.72
N LEU A 213 14.73 -0.98 -0.82
CA LEU A 213 14.69 0.20 0.06
C LEU A 213 15.88 0.26 1.04
N ARG A 214 16.32 -0.89 1.57
CA ARG A 214 17.51 -0.92 2.43
C ARG A 214 18.78 -0.53 1.68
N VAL A 215 18.90 -0.92 0.41
CA VAL A 215 20.02 -0.47 -0.45
C VAL A 215 19.97 1.05 -0.64
N ILE A 216 18.80 1.61 -0.96
CA ILE A 216 18.61 3.05 -1.17
C ILE A 216 18.93 3.83 0.11
N ASN A 217 18.41 3.37 1.24
CA ASN A 217 18.72 3.95 2.54
C ASN A 217 20.23 3.96 2.83
N ASN A 218 20.93 2.85 2.53
CA ASN A 218 22.36 2.77 2.74
C ASN A 218 23.15 3.70 1.80
N ILE A 219 22.67 3.96 0.58
CA ILE A 219 23.26 4.96 -0.31
C ILE A 219 23.23 6.34 0.35
N ILE A 220 22.07 6.76 0.87
CA ILE A 220 21.92 8.06 1.57
C ILE A 220 22.76 8.09 2.85
N CYS A 221 22.78 7.01 3.64
CA CYS A 221 23.62 6.89 4.83
C CYS A 221 25.09 7.03 4.50
N ASN A 222 25.58 6.37 3.46
CA ASN A 222 26.98 6.44 3.05
C ASN A 222 27.36 7.87 2.62
N CYS A 223 26.51 8.56 1.86
CA CYS A 223 26.73 9.97 1.52
C CYS A 223 26.85 10.85 2.78
N ASN A 224 26.00 10.61 3.80
CA ASN A 224 26.08 11.29 5.07
C ASN A 224 27.41 11.02 5.80
N ASP A 225 27.82 9.75 5.85
CA ASP A 225 29.02 9.31 6.56
C ASP A 225 30.30 9.83 5.89
N GLU A 226 30.37 9.82 4.55
CA GLU A 226 31.47 10.42 3.77
C GLU A 226 31.62 11.92 4.04
N GLN A 227 30.49 12.62 4.21
CA GLN A 227 30.44 14.04 4.54
C GLN A 227 30.57 14.31 6.04
N LYS A 228 30.72 13.27 6.87
CA LYS A 228 30.81 13.35 8.34
C LYS A 228 29.61 14.06 8.99
N ARG A 229 28.43 13.94 8.40
CA ARG A 229 27.18 14.51 8.90
C ARG A 229 26.65 13.71 10.10
N THR A 230 26.22 14.39 11.15
CA THR A 230 25.71 13.77 12.39
C THR A 230 24.45 14.47 12.87
N GLY A 231 23.57 13.73 13.56
CA GLY A 231 22.33 14.28 14.10
C GLY A 231 21.46 14.92 13.01
N THR A 232 21.02 16.16 13.23
CA THR A 232 20.21 16.94 12.30
C THR A 232 20.97 17.43 11.04
N GLN A 233 22.28 17.24 10.96
CA GLN A 233 23.05 17.52 9.75
C GLN A 233 22.93 16.39 8.71
N ARG A 234 22.44 15.21 9.07
CA ARG A 234 22.26 14.09 8.12
C ARG A 234 21.11 14.41 7.17
N MET A 235 21.35 14.21 5.88
CA MET A 235 20.31 14.22 4.87
C MET A 235 19.32 13.09 5.19
N ALA A 236 18.04 13.38 5.10
CA ALA A 236 17.00 12.38 5.34
C ALA A 236 15.74 12.69 4.52
N THR A 237 14.96 11.67 4.22
CA THR A 237 13.70 11.81 3.48
C THR A 237 12.73 10.69 3.86
N THR A 238 11.44 10.98 3.78
CA THR A 238 10.40 9.96 3.76
C THR A 238 10.34 9.29 2.40
N ILE A 239 9.53 8.27 2.25
CA ILE A 239 9.09 7.73 0.97
C ILE A 239 7.71 7.08 1.11
N VAL A 240 6.82 7.39 0.19
CA VAL A 240 5.66 6.58 -0.14
C VAL A 240 5.69 6.26 -1.63
N MET A 241 5.58 4.98 -1.98
CA MET A 241 5.67 4.51 -3.35
C MET A 241 4.61 3.48 -3.63
N ALA A 242 4.04 3.52 -4.83
CA ALA A 242 3.22 2.46 -5.40
C ALA A 242 3.90 1.89 -6.64
N ALA A 243 3.95 0.56 -6.73
CA ALA A 243 4.48 -0.15 -7.88
C ALA A 243 3.49 -1.23 -8.34
N GLN A 244 2.94 -1.09 -9.53
CA GLN A 244 2.11 -2.09 -10.17
C GLN A 244 3.02 -3.11 -10.85
N ILE A 245 2.86 -4.38 -10.50
CA ILE A 245 3.72 -5.48 -10.97
C ILE A 245 2.99 -6.26 -12.07
N PRO A 246 3.42 -6.17 -13.34
CA PRO A 246 2.75 -6.83 -14.46
C PRO A 246 3.20 -8.29 -14.60
N GLN A 247 2.67 -9.19 -13.79
CA GLN A 247 2.92 -10.62 -13.92
C GLN A 247 2.05 -11.25 -15.01
N ARG A 248 2.61 -12.19 -15.76
CA ARG A 248 1.85 -13.01 -16.73
C ARG A 248 1.07 -14.09 -16.01
N ILE A 249 -0.19 -14.26 -16.37
CA ILE A 249 -1.05 -15.26 -15.76
C ILE A 249 -2.07 -15.83 -16.73
N GLN A 250 -2.40 -17.10 -16.54
CA GLN A 250 -3.56 -17.71 -17.18
C GLN A 250 -4.81 -17.39 -16.38
N THR A 251 -5.81 -16.78 -17.03
CA THR A 251 -7.07 -16.39 -16.39
C THR A 251 -7.96 -17.59 -16.11
N THR A 252 -8.98 -17.43 -15.28
CA THR A 252 -9.97 -18.47 -15.00
C THR A 252 -10.78 -18.84 -16.24
N ALA A 253 -10.90 -17.92 -17.21
CA ALA A 253 -11.52 -18.17 -18.51
C ALA A 253 -10.59 -18.87 -19.53
N GLY A 254 -9.32 -19.11 -19.17
CA GLY A 254 -8.38 -19.92 -19.95
C GLY A 254 -7.54 -19.17 -20.99
N TRP A 255 -7.62 -17.83 -21.06
CA TRP A 255 -6.72 -17.03 -21.89
C TRP A 255 -5.56 -16.46 -21.08
N GLN A 256 -4.48 -16.07 -21.75
CA GLN A 256 -3.31 -15.50 -21.08
C GLN A 256 -3.44 -13.98 -20.99
N SER A 257 -3.23 -13.44 -19.79
CA SER A 257 -3.09 -12.02 -19.51
C SER A 257 -1.63 -11.68 -19.21
N ASP A 258 -1.19 -10.51 -19.63
CA ASP A 258 0.15 -9.98 -19.33
C ASP A 258 0.16 -9.17 -18.03
N ASN A 259 -0.96 -9.12 -17.29
CA ASN A 259 -1.07 -8.35 -16.07
C ASN A 259 -2.02 -9.00 -15.05
N ALA A 260 -1.47 -9.33 -13.89
CA ALA A 260 -2.18 -9.95 -12.77
C ALA A 260 -2.83 -8.94 -11.81
N HIS A 261 -2.83 -7.64 -12.14
CA HIS A 261 -3.44 -6.57 -11.35
C HIS A 261 -2.85 -6.36 -9.95
N GLU A 262 -1.60 -6.75 -9.72
CA GLU A 262 -0.94 -6.56 -8.43
C GLU A 262 -0.35 -5.16 -8.28
N LEU A 263 -0.60 -4.56 -7.13
CA LEU A 263 -0.02 -3.30 -6.71
C LEU A 263 0.68 -3.49 -5.35
N TYR A 264 1.92 -3.03 -5.24
CA TYR A 264 2.63 -2.96 -3.97
C TYR A 264 2.77 -1.52 -3.53
N LEU A 265 2.37 -1.25 -2.31
CA LEU A 265 2.54 0.03 -1.65
C LEU A 265 3.66 -0.10 -0.61
N ILE A 266 4.58 0.84 -0.67
CA ILE A 266 5.74 0.87 0.22
C ILE A 266 5.77 2.22 0.92
N ASN A 267 6.02 2.22 2.25
CA ASN A 267 6.09 3.43 3.05
C ASN A 267 7.22 3.37 4.08
N VAL A 268 7.92 4.51 4.24
CA VAL A 268 8.81 4.86 5.36
C VAL A 268 8.62 6.34 5.65
N GLY A 269 8.22 6.67 6.87
CA GLY A 269 7.91 8.03 7.29
C GLY A 269 6.41 8.30 7.40
N ASP A 270 6.01 9.53 7.23
CA ASP A 270 4.64 10.03 7.37
C ASP A 270 4.02 10.59 6.08
N SER A 271 4.71 10.49 4.95
CA SER A 271 4.07 10.63 3.64
C SER A 271 3.01 9.54 3.47
N ARG A 272 1.86 9.88 2.93
CA ARG A 272 0.68 9.01 2.97
C ARG A 272 0.19 8.58 1.60
N ALA A 273 -0.50 7.42 1.59
CA ALA A 273 -1.26 6.94 0.43
C ALA A 273 -2.71 6.69 0.81
N TYR A 274 -3.61 7.08 -0.08
CA TYR A 274 -5.05 6.91 0.06
C TYR A 274 -5.63 6.19 -1.15
N TRP A 275 -6.54 5.24 -0.90
CA TRP A 275 -7.39 4.68 -1.94
C TRP A 275 -8.75 5.38 -1.92
N ILE A 276 -9.11 6.01 -3.01
CA ILE A 276 -10.33 6.80 -3.14
C ILE A 276 -11.19 6.19 -4.23
N THR A 277 -12.41 5.86 -3.89
CA THR A 277 -13.44 5.41 -4.83
C THR A 277 -14.59 6.41 -4.85
N ARG A 278 -15.61 6.16 -5.65
CA ARG A 278 -16.84 6.99 -5.62
C ARG A 278 -17.53 6.98 -4.25
N ASN A 279 -17.29 5.97 -3.43
CA ASN A 279 -18.07 5.70 -2.21
C ASN A 279 -17.29 5.89 -0.92
N TYR A 280 -15.97 5.78 -0.95
CA TYR A 280 -15.14 5.87 0.26
C TYR A 280 -13.71 6.34 -0.06
N CYS A 281 -13.09 6.91 0.95
CA CYS A 281 -11.65 7.20 0.99
C CYS A 281 -11.05 6.39 2.15
N GLN A 282 -9.95 5.71 1.90
CA GLN A 282 -9.26 4.88 2.88
C GLN A 282 -7.78 5.22 2.90
N LEU A 283 -7.27 5.62 4.07
CA LEU A 283 -5.84 5.71 4.32
C LEU A 283 -5.24 4.30 4.28
N LEU A 284 -4.20 4.12 3.49
CA LEU A 284 -3.51 2.84 3.30
C LEU A 284 -2.21 2.73 4.10
N THR A 285 -1.56 3.84 4.38
CA THR A 285 -0.31 3.91 5.13
C THR A 285 -0.54 4.03 6.62
N VAL A 286 0.50 3.78 7.38
CA VAL A 286 0.58 4.01 8.83
C VAL A 286 1.82 4.85 9.06
N ASP A 287 1.66 6.03 9.65
CA ASP A 287 2.75 6.97 9.84
C ASP A 287 3.81 6.42 10.81
N ASP A 288 5.07 6.63 10.49
CA ASP A 288 6.20 6.30 11.34
C ASP A 288 6.52 7.45 12.31
N ASP A 289 5.53 7.90 13.06
CA ASP A 289 5.67 8.93 14.08
C ASP A 289 5.63 8.37 15.51
N VAL A 290 5.95 9.22 16.47
CA VAL A 290 5.94 8.85 17.89
C VAL A 290 4.54 8.53 18.38
N ALA A 291 3.53 9.29 17.97
CA ALA A 291 2.14 9.07 18.40
C ALA A 291 1.63 7.70 17.95
N THR A 292 1.82 7.37 16.69
CA THR A 292 1.46 6.07 16.11
C THR A 292 2.22 4.93 16.78
N ARG A 293 3.53 5.09 16.99
CA ARG A 293 4.35 4.10 17.70
C ARG A 293 3.84 3.80 19.10
N GLU A 294 3.45 4.81 19.89
CA GLU A 294 2.92 4.63 21.23
C GLU A 294 1.57 3.85 21.21
N VAL A 295 0.76 4.09 20.20
CA VAL A 295 -0.51 3.36 19.99
C VAL A 295 -0.25 1.90 19.57
N CYS A 296 0.63 1.68 18.61
CA CYS A 296 0.99 0.33 18.13
C CYS A 296 1.58 -0.55 19.23
N HIS A 297 2.31 0.06 20.16
CA HIS A 297 2.84 -0.64 21.35
C HIS A 297 1.84 -0.73 22.52
N ALA A 298 0.59 -0.31 22.32
CA ALA A 298 -0.46 -0.27 23.36
C ALA A 298 -0.06 0.52 24.63
N ARG A 299 0.80 1.53 24.49
CA ARG A 299 1.26 2.38 25.59
C ARG A 299 0.35 3.56 25.83
N SER A 300 -0.39 4.00 24.80
CA SER A 300 -1.26 5.16 24.87
C SER A 300 -2.46 5.01 23.93
N LEU A 301 -3.56 5.68 24.24
CA LEU A 301 -4.62 5.92 23.27
C LEU A 301 -4.19 7.02 22.31
N TYR A 302 -4.63 6.98 21.05
CA TYR A 302 -4.22 7.93 20.01
C TYR A 302 -4.40 9.40 20.43
N ARG A 303 -5.55 9.74 21.02
CA ARG A 303 -5.79 11.09 21.58
C ARG A 303 -4.77 11.55 22.60
N GLN A 304 -4.27 10.64 23.42
CA GLN A 304 -3.26 10.95 24.46
C GLN A 304 -1.87 11.04 23.82
N ALA A 305 -1.58 10.16 22.88
CA ALA A 305 -0.32 10.17 22.14
C ALA A 305 -0.13 11.50 21.39
N LEU A 306 -1.17 12.04 20.77
CA LEU A 306 -1.14 13.34 20.07
C LEU A 306 -0.89 14.55 21.00
N GLN A 307 -1.06 14.42 22.32
CA GLN A 307 -0.76 15.50 23.28
C GLN A 307 0.72 15.58 23.67
N ARG A 308 1.54 14.65 23.22
CA ARG A 308 2.99 14.67 23.50
C ARG A 308 3.65 15.80 22.70
N PRO A 309 4.67 16.46 23.26
CA PRO A 309 5.43 17.49 22.54
C PRO A 309 6.17 16.95 21.30
N ASP A 310 6.47 15.64 21.28
CA ASP A 310 7.19 14.93 20.22
C ASP A 310 6.26 14.03 19.38
N ALA A 311 4.95 14.24 19.42
CA ALA A 311 3.94 13.37 18.80
C ALA A 311 4.19 13.13 17.31
N THR A 312 4.54 14.18 16.57
CA THR A 312 4.78 14.17 15.12
C THR A 312 6.23 13.87 14.73
N ALA A 313 7.12 13.68 15.73
CA ALA A 313 8.51 13.37 15.42
C ALA A 313 8.63 12.00 14.76
N LEU A 314 9.31 11.94 13.62
CA LEU A 314 9.52 10.69 12.87
C LEU A 314 10.36 9.69 13.68
N THR A 315 9.96 8.45 13.66
CA THR A 315 10.66 7.32 14.29
C THR A 315 11.61 6.63 13.33
N GLN A 316 11.35 6.74 12.03
CA GLN A 316 12.25 6.32 10.96
C GLN A 316 12.07 7.19 9.70
N ALA A 317 13.15 7.33 8.96
CA ALA A 317 13.23 7.93 7.63
C ALA A 317 14.49 7.41 6.93
N LEU A 318 14.53 7.48 5.60
CA LEU A 318 15.69 7.10 4.82
C LEU A 318 16.86 8.05 5.12
N GLY A 319 18.08 7.51 5.27
CA GLY A 319 19.30 8.26 5.56
C GLY A 319 19.63 8.48 7.04
N THR A 320 18.67 8.23 7.95
CA THR A 320 18.87 8.44 9.40
C THR A 320 19.67 7.33 10.06
N LYS A 321 19.41 6.08 9.70
CA LYS A 321 20.01 4.86 10.29
C LYS A 321 20.32 3.84 9.21
N HIS A 322 21.30 2.96 9.45
CA HIS A 322 21.63 1.89 8.50
C HIS A 322 20.42 0.97 8.23
N GLY A 323 20.39 0.40 7.02
CA GLY A 323 19.25 -0.33 6.48
C GLY A 323 18.80 -1.55 7.28
N GLU A 324 19.67 -2.15 8.12
CA GLU A 324 19.31 -3.25 9.02
C GLU A 324 18.27 -2.84 10.08
N LEU A 325 18.26 -1.57 10.45
CA LEU A 325 17.32 -0.99 11.41
C LEU A 325 16.04 -0.46 10.74
N LEU A 326 16.03 -0.32 9.42
CA LEU A 326 14.88 0.13 8.66
C LEU A 326 13.80 -0.95 8.63
N ARG A 327 12.57 -0.55 8.85
CA ARG A 327 11.37 -1.42 8.83
C ARG A 327 10.34 -0.83 7.88
N PRO A 328 10.52 -0.97 6.56
CA PRO A 328 9.56 -0.48 5.59
C PRO A 328 8.22 -1.18 5.77
N LEU A 329 7.13 -0.45 5.63
CA LEU A 329 5.82 -1.05 5.45
C LEU A 329 5.67 -1.42 3.96
N VAL A 330 5.51 -2.69 3.65
CA VAL A 330 5.21 -3.18 2.31
C VAL A 330 3.87 -3.89 2.34
N GLN A 331 2.91 -3.40 1.56
CA GLN A 331 1.56 -3.94 1.47
C GLN A 331 1.23 -4.29 0.03
N ARG A 332 0.53 -5.40 -0.17
CA ARG A 332 0.05 -5.86 -1.46
C ARG A 332 -1.44 -5.57 -1.62
N PHE A 333 -1.81 -5.06 -2.77
CA PHE A 333 -3.19 -4.83 -3.18
C PHE A 333 -3.49 -5.50 -4.52
N ILE A 334 -4.75 -5.86 -4.73
CA ILE A 334 -5.25 -6.28 -6.04
C ILE A 334 -6.18 -5.19 -6.56
N LEU A 335 -5.86 -4.67 -7.74
CA LEU A 335 -6.67 -3.66 -8.42
C LEU A 335 -7.92 -4.35 -9.02
N GLU A 336 -9.02 -4.31 -8.31
CA GLU A 336 -10.27 -5.01 -8.68
C GLU A 336 -11.46 -4.06 -8.89
N GLU A 337 -11.28 -2.78 -8.61
CA GLU A 337 -12.32 -1.75 -8.78
C GLU A 337 -11.69 -0.43 -9.25
N ASP A 338 -12.50 0.40 -9.89
CA ASP A 338 -12.08 1.75 -10.26
C ASP A 338 -11.83 2.60 -9.02
N GLY A 339 -10.72 3.31 -9.01
CA GLY A 339 -10.33 4.17 -7.92
C GLY A 339 -9.22 5.13 -8.29
N ILE A 340 -8.91 6.02 -7.38
CA ILE A 340 -7.77 6.92 -7.44
C ILE A 340 -6.84 6.55 -6.27
N LEU A 341 -5.61 6.20 -6.58
CA LEU A 341 -4.55 6.12 -5.59
C LEU A 341 -3.90 7.50 -5.48
N LEU A 342 -4.05 8.13 -4.32
CA LEU A 342 -3.43 9.42 -4.02
C LEU A 342 -2.23 9.18 -3.11
N LEU A 343 -1.03 9.59 -3.56
CA LEU A 343 0.17 9.67 -2.73
C LEU A 343 0.49 11.13 -2.48
N CYS A 344 0.88 11.46 -1.24
CA CYS A 344 1.22 12.85 -0.89
C CYS A 344 2.22 12.95 0.26
N SER A 345 2.93 14.10 0.33
CA SER A 345 3.65 14.55 1.51
C SER A 345 2.69 15.10 2.57
N ASP A 346 3.21 15.40 3.76
CA ASP A 346 2.46 15.91 4.90
C ASP A 346 1.88 17.32 4.63
N GLY A 347 2.52 18.13 3.78
CA GLY A 347 1.98 19.43 3.34
C GLY A 347 0.55 19.35 2.80
N LEU A 348 0.14 18.21 2.20
CA LEU A 348 -1.27 17.96 1.85
C LEU A 348 -2.02 17.24 2.96
N SER A 349 -1.44 16.16 3.54
CA SER A 349 -2.21 15.27 4.43
C SER A 349 -2.42 15.80 5.83
N ASP A 350 -1.70 16.83 6.23
CA ASP A 350 -1.84 17.48 7.52
C ASP A 350 -3.25 18.00 7.77
N ASN A 351 -3.62 18.06 9.05
CA ASN A 351 -4.96 18.48 9.50
C ASN A 351 -6.09 17.59 8.95
N ASN A 352 -5.82 16.37 8.49
CA ASN A 352 -6.76 15.46 7.83
C ASN A 352 -7.43 16.11 6.61
N LEU A 353 -6.68 16.89 5.84
CA LEU A 353 -7.23 17.67 4.73
C LEU A 353 -7.77 16.76 3.61
N VAL A 354 -7.08 15.65 3.33
CA VAL A 354 -7.53 14.65 2.34
C VAL A 354 -8.86 14.03 2.78
N GLU A 355 -8.97 13.60 4.04
CA GLU A 355 -10.18 12.98 4.59
C GLU A 355 -11.38 13.93 4.60
N GLN A 356 -11.14 15.22 4.70
CA GLN A 356 -12.20 16.24 4.66
C GLN A 356 -12.63 16.58 3.23
N ALA A 357 -11.72 16.59 2.27
CA ALA A 357 -11.92 17.15 0.93
C ALA A 357 -12.08 16.09 -0.19
N TRP A 358 -11.76 14.81 0.05
CA TRP A 358 -11.66 13.80 -1.00
C TRP A 358 -12.85 13.75 -1.96
N ARG A 359 -14.08 13.92 -1.47
CA ARG A 359 -15.29 13.84 -2.31
C ARG A 359 -15.33 14.95 -3.36
N ASP A 360 -15.01 16.16 -2.95
CA ASP A 360 -15.10 17.33 -3.82
C ASP A 360 -14.00 17.33 -4.89
N TYR A 361 -12.84 16.76 -4.57
CA TYR A 361 -11.67 16.75 -5.45
C TYR A 361 -11.55 15.49 -6.31
N SER A 362 -12.14 14.36 -5.90
CA SER A 362 -12.12 13.12 -6.69
C SER A 362 -13.36 12.98 -7.59
N ALA A 363 -14.52 13.50 -7.20
CA ALA A 363 -15.74 13.37 -8.00
C ALA A 363 -15.59 13.92 -9.44
N PRO A 364 -14.97 15.11 -9.69
CA PRO A 364 -14.77 15.60 -11.04
C PRO A 364 -13.87 14.71 -11.92
N VAL A 365 -12.91 13.99 -11.30
CA VAL A 365 -12.07 13.01 -12.01
C VAL A 365 -12.90 11.80 -12.44
N PHE A 366 -13.74 11.29 -11.53
CA PHE A 366 -14.62 10.15 -11.83
C PHE A 366 -15.70 10.46 -12.85
N THR A 367 -16.09 11.72 -13.00
CA THR A 367 -17.05 12.16 -14.04
C THR A 367 -16.37 12.53 -15.35
N GLY A 368 -15.05 12.66 -15.36
CA GLY A 368 -14.27 13.12 -16.52
C GLY A 368 -14.34 14.63 -16.76
N GLU A 369 -14.78 15.40 -15.75
CA GLU A 369 -14.79 16.88 -15.79
C GLU A 369 -13.39 17.48 -15.61
N LEU A 370 -12.51 16.77 -14.87
CA LEU A 370 -11.10 17.11 -14.70
C LEU A 370 -10.21 15.99 -15.21
N THR A 371 -9.11 16.34 -15.83
CA THR A 371 -8.00 15.41 -16.09
C THR A 371 -7.27 15.12 -14.78
N LEU A 372 -6.41 14.10 -14.81
CA LEU A 372 -5.62 13.73 -13.63
C LEU A 372 -4.61 14.85 -13.25
N GLU A 373 -4.01 15.48 -14.27
CA GLU A 373 -3.08 16.60 -14.12
C GLU A 373 -3.77 17.81 -13.46
N GLU A 374 -4.96 18.17 -13.94
CA GLU A 374 -5.75 19.26 -13.36
C GLU A 374 -6.15 18.96 -11.91
N ALA A 375 -6.46 17.70 -11.61
CA ALA A 375 -6.79 17.27 -10.25
C ALA A 375 -5.58 17.36 -9.32
N VAL A 376 -4.38 16.97 -9.77
CA VAL A 376 -3.13 17.13 -9.00
C VAL A 376 -2.93 18.59 -8.61
N HIS A 377 -3.02 19.52 -9.58
CA HIS A 377 -2.88 20.95 -9.30
C HIS A 377 -3.98 21.51 -8.40
N ALA A 378 -5.20 20.96 -8.49
CA ALA A 378 -6.29 21.34 -7.60
C ALA A 378 -6.00 20.94 -6.13
N TRP A 379 -5.45 19.73 -5.91
CA TRP A 379 -5.02 19.28 -4.58
C TRP A 379 -3.88 20.14 -4.01
N ILE A 380 -2.85 20.46 -4.81
CA ILE A 380 -1.75 21.34 -4.41
C ILE A 380 -2.28 22.72 -4.02
N LYS A 381 -3.16 23.28 -4.84
CA LYS A 381 -3.78 24.57 -4.54
C LYS A 381 -4.57 24.56 -3.23
N LEU A 382 -5.31 23.47 -2.96
CA LEU A 382 -6.03 23.29 -1.70
C LEU A 382 -5.06 23.25 -0.51
N ALA A 383 -3.96 22.46 -0.61
CA ALA A 383 -2.94 22.36 0.42
C ALA A 383 -2.33 23.73 0.74
N ASN A 384 -1.91 24.48 -0.28
CA ASN A 384 -1.34 25.83 -0.11
C ASN A 384 -2.34 26.81 0.53
N GLN A 385 -3.64 26.67 0.28
CA GLN A 385 -4.67 27.53 0.86
C GLN A 385 -5.05 27.18 2.30
N LYS A 386 -5.00 25.90 2.65
CA LYS A 386 -5.53 25.40 3.93
C LYS A 386 -4.43 25.07 4.94
N ASN A 387 -3.40 24.39 4.52
CA ASN A 387 -2.23 24.08 5.34
C ASN A 387 -1.19 25.22 5.24
N GLY A 388 -0.64 25.46 4.05
CA GLY A 388 0.17 26.65 3.73
C GLY A 388 1.41 26.82 4.60
N HIS A 389 2.01 25.75 5.08
CA HIS A 389 3.15 25.79 5.99
C HIS A 389 4.36 24.99 5.47
N ASP A 390 4.17 24.13 4.47
CA ASP A 390 5.21 23.23 3.98
C ASP A 390 5.22 23.06 2.48
N ASN A 391 6.24 22.35 1.96
CA ASN A 391 6.29 21.84 0.60
C ASN A 391 5.12 20.86 0.37
N VAL A 392 4.68 20.74 -0.86
CA VAL A 392 3.54 19.88 -1.20
C VAL A 392 3.86 19.05 -2.42
N SER A 393 3.80 17.73 -2.27
CA SER A 393 3.89 16.79 -3.39
C SER A 393 2.64 15.91 -3.46
N VAL A 394 2.13 15.75 -4.66
CA VAL A 394 0.93 14.95 -4.94
C VAL A 394 1.14 14.11 -6.19
N VAL A 395 0.85 12.81 -6.09
CA VAL A 395 0.76 11.91 -7.24
C VAL A 395 -0.60 11.21 -7.21
N LEU A 396 -1.29 11.21 -8.33
CA LEU A 396 -2.54 10.48 -8.56
C LEU A 396 -2.31 9.38 -9.59
N ALA A 397 -2.81 8.18 -9.28
CA ALA A 397 -2.76 7.05 -10.19
C ALA A 397 -4.13 6.35 -10.28
#